data_83022a43a8f42025275122a14349f372
#
_entry.id   83022a43a8f42025275122a14349f372
#
_cell.length_a   1.000
_cell.length_b   1.000
_cell.length_c   1.000
_cell.angle_alpha   90.00
_cell.angle_beta   90.00
_cell.angle_gamma   90.00
#
_symmetry.space_group_name_H-M   'P 1'
#
loop_
_entity.id
_entity.type
_entity.pdbx_description
1 polymer ?
#
loop_
_entity_poly.entity_id
_entity_poly.type
_entity_poly.pdbx_seq_one_letter_code
_entity_poly.pdbx_strand_id
1 'polypeptide(L)'
;GRATVRARAGKTTSGQHGDIAAIHPDGMKLIDIITFELKRGYSKDTIHNVFDAPESSAVQVWESWYQQATESAHNANSETWMIVHKRDRRDVMIYFPQRFYDLLKRNTCFQNSDPYHGKYLPFVRFQTSIRMKNQTSLVDNVVMMRWSDFKVAVSPNVLRKLF
;
A
#
# COMPACT_ATOMS: atom_id res chain seq x y z
N GLY A 1 4.45 -22.65 0.86
CA GLY A 1 5.05 -23.03 2.11
C GLY A 1 5.45 -21.81 2.91
N ARG A 2 5.17 -21.76 4.10
CA ARG A 2 5.27 -20.90 5.23
C ARG A 2 6.58 -20.10 5.36
N ALA A 3 6.47 -18.80 5.48
CA ALA A 3 7.35 -18.06 6.37
C ALA A 3 6.59 -16.82 6.88
N THR A 4 5.70 -17.04 7.83
CA THR A 4 5.24 -15.97 8.70
C THR A 4 6.22 -15.94 9.88
N VAL A 5 7.31 -15.23 9.74
CA VAL A 5 8.10 -14.84 10.90
C VAL A 5 7.36 -13.65 11.51
N ARG A 6 6.54 -13.91 12.51
CA ARG A 6 6.08 -12.87 13.43
C ARG A 6 7.33 -12.31 14.12
N ALA A 7 7.74 -11.11 13.76
CA ALA A 7 8.71 -10.38 14.52
C ALA A 7 8.18 -10.23 15.96
N ARG A 8 8.83 -10.84 16.92
CA ARG A 8 8.64 -10.52 18.33
C ARG A 8 9.05 -9.06 18.51
N ALA A 9 8.22 -8.31 19.22
CA ALA A 9 8.46 -6.91 19.53
C ALA A 9 9.94 -6.66 19.86
N GLY A 10 10.60 -5.81 19.07
CA GLY A 10 11.92 -5.29 19.35
C GLY A 10 13.10 -5.81 18.52
N LYS A 11 12.92 -6.71 17.54
CA LYS A 11 14.00 -7.10 16.62
C LYS A 11 13.51 -7.08 15.17
N THR A 12 13.77 -5.98 14.47
CA THR A 12 13.79 -5.98 13.01
C THR A 12 15.00 -6.78 12.55
N THR A 13 14.79 -7.90 11.90
CA THR A 13 15.83 -8.58 11.14
C THR A 13 16.20 -7.69 9.95
N SER A 14 17.49 -7.52 9.70
CA SER A 14 17.97 -6.78 8.52
C SER A 14 17.24 -7.29 7.26
N GLY A 15 16.61 -6.37 6.52
CA GLY A 15 15.85 -6.69 5.31
C GLY A 15 14.39 -7.08 5.52
N GLN A 16 13.81 -6.84 6.71
CA GLN A 16 12.38 -6.96 6.94
C GLN A 16 11.77 -5.58 7.18
N HIS A 17 10.84 -5.19 6.32
CA HIS A 17 10.09 -3.95 6.42
C HIS A 17 8.58 -4.24 6.36
N GLY A 18 7.88 -3.97 7.45
CA GLY A 18 6.46 -4.33 7.59
C GLY A 18 6.25 -5.85 7.69
N ASP A 19 5.22 -6.35 7.04
CA ASP A 19 4.81 -7.77 7.08
C ASP A 19 5.56 -8.67 6.07
N ILE A 20 6.40 -8.10 5.21
CA ILE A 20 7.12 -8.82 4.14
C ILE A 20 8.63 -8.71 4.36
N ALA A 21 9.31 -9.85 4.20
CA ALA A 21 10.76 -9.91 4.13
C ALA A 21 11.19 -10.47 2.77
N ALA A 22 12.27 -9.93 2.21
CA ALA A 22 12.85 -10.48 0.98
C ALA A 22 13.64 -11.74 1.28
N ILE A 23 13.43 -12.75 0.44
CA ILE A 23 14.19 -14.01 0.46
C ILE A 23 15.21 -14.11 -0.68
N HIS A 24 15.16 -13.17 -1.61
CA HIS A 24 16.07 -13.09 -2.75
C HIS A 24 16.62 -11.67 -2.88
N PRO A 25 17.90 -11.48 -3.29
CA PRO A 25 18.51 -10.15 -3.41
C PRO A 25 17.70 -9.17 -4.28
N ASP A 26 17.05 -9.65 -5.35
CA ASP A 26 16.20 -8.80 -6.17
C ASP A 26 14.97 -8.23 -5.44
N GLY A 27 14.49 -8.95 -4.44
CA GLY A 27 13.39 -8.49 -3.59
C GLY A 27 13.81 -7.49 -2.52
N MET A 28 15.09 -7.45 -2.15
CA MET A 28 15.59 -6.52 -1.13
C MET A 28 15.29 -5.07 -1.52
N LYS A 29 15.61 -4.70 -2.75
CA LYS A 29 15.37 -3.33 -3.22
C LYS A 29 13.90 -2.93 -3.18
N LEU A 30 12.99 -3.84 -3.46
CA LEU A 30 11.55 -3.58 -3.39
C LEU A 30 11.12 -3.25 -1.96
N ILE A 31 11.57 -4.03 -0.98
CA ILE A 31 11.19 -3.80 0.42
C ILE A 31 11.94 -2.64 1.07
N ASP A 32 13.10 -2.22 0.54
CA ASP A 32 13.77 -1.00 0.96
C ASP A 32 12.98 0.25 0.52
N ILE A 33 12.30 0.16 -0.63
CA ILE A 33 11.49 1.25 -1.17
C ILE A 33 10.09 1.25 -0.56
N ILE A 34 9.46 0.08 -0.42
CA ILE A 34 8.06 -0.07 -0.03
C ILE A 34 7.93 -0.91 1.24
N THR A 35 7.38 -0.33 2.27
CA THR A 35 6.90 -1.09 3.44
C THR A 35 5.52 -1.66 3.16
N PHE A 36 5.37 -2.97 3.29
CA PHE A 36 4.12 -3.68 3.02
C PHE A 36 3.39 -4.03 4.31
N GLU A 37 2.10 -3.70 4.36
CA GLU A 37 1.16 -4.12 5.40
C GLU A 37 0.10 -5.04 4.80
N LEU A 38 0.01 -6.28 5.29
CA LEU A 38 -0.90 -7.29 4.77
C LEU A 38 -2.18 -7.35 5.60
N LYS A 39 -3.31 -7.16 4.95
CA LYS A 39 -4.64 -7.24 5.56
C LYS A 39 -5.44 -8.37 4.90
N ARG A 40 -5.81 -9.37 5.68
CA ARG A 40 -6.60 -10.51 5.20
C ARG A 40 -7.92 -10.63 5.96
N GLY A 41 -8.95 -11.02 5.25
CA GLY A 41 -10.32 -11.02 5.80
C GLY A 41 -10.95 -9.65 5.64
N TYR A 42 -11.52 -9.11 6.71
CA TYR A 42 -12.15 -7.79 6.69
C TYR A 42 -13.14 -7.61 5.55
N SER A 43 -13.96 -8.65 5.30
CA SER A 43 -14.86 -8.67 4.13
C SER A 43 -15.93 -7.59 4.18
N LYS A 44 -16.24 -7.10 5.37
CA LYS A 44 -17.20 -6.02 5.62
C LYS A 44 -16.58 -4.62 5.53
N ASP A 45 -15.25 -4.53 5.60
CA ASP A 45 -14.54 -3.27 5.54
C ASP A 45 -14.27 -2.93 4.08
N THR A 46 -15.01 -1.97 3.59
CA THR A 46 -14.94 -1.51 2.20
C THR A 46 -14.59 -0.03 2.15
N ILE A 47 -14.28 0.46 0.97
CA ILE A 47 -14.02 1.88 0.77
C ILE A 47 -15.21 2.76 1.17
N HIS A 48 -16.43 2.24 1.12
CA HIS A 48 -17.62 2.97 1.59
C HIS A 48 -17.50 3.39 3.05
N ASN A 49 -16.92 2.53 3.90
CA ASN A 49 -16.71 2.84 5.32
C ASN A 49 -15.80 4.06 5.54
N VAL A 50 -14.99 4.42 4.54
CA VAL A 50 -14.13 5.62 4.61
C VAL A 50 -14.95 6.89 4.41
N PHE A 51 -16.01 6.81 3.59
CA PHE A 51 -16.77 7.98 3.16
C PHE A 51 -18.08 8.19 3.95
N ASP A 52 -18.69 7.11 4.42
CA ASP A 52 -20.02 7.17 5.04
C ASP A 52 -20.00 7.02 6.55
N ALA A 53 -18.82 6.91 7.16
CA ALA A 53 -18.68 6.83 8.61
C ALA A 53 -19.11 8.14 9.28
N PRO A 54 -20.00 8.09 10.30
CA PRO A 54 -20.35 9.28 11.07
C PRO A 54 -19.13 9.91 11.74
N GLU A 55 -19.07 11.23 11.80
CA GLU A 55 -17.96 11.96 12.46
C GLU A 55 -17.73 11.54 13.92
N SER A 56 -18.81 11.19 14.62
CA SER A 56 -18.78 10.72 16.01
C SER A 56 -18.36 9.25 16.15
N SER A 57 -18.14 8.53 15.07
CA SER A 57 -17.79 7.11 15.15
C SER A 57 -16.39 6.91 15.74
N ALA A 58 -16.16 5.73 16.29
CA ALA A 58 -14.82 5.30 16.69
C ALA A 58 -13.87 5.28 15.48
N VAL A 59 -12.56 5.28 15.73
CA VAL A 59 -11.54 5.15 14.68
C VAL A 59 -11.88 3.96 13.78
N GLN A 60 -12.01 4.23 12.50
CA GLN A 60 -12.35 3.21 11.52
C GLN A 60 -11.19 2.27 11.26
N VAL A 61 -11.49 1.08 10.78
CA VAL A 61 -10.45 0.08 10.43
C VAL A 61 -9.45 0.66 9.43
N TRP A 62 -9.93 1.43 8.44
CA TRP A 62 -9.08 2.12 7.48
C TRP A 62 -8.07 3.08 8.13
N GLU A 63 -8.51 3.91 9.06
CA GLU A 63 -7.64 4.84 9.78
C GLU A 63 -6.54 4.09 10.53
N SER A 64 -6.88 2.96 11.15
CA SER A 64 -5.93 2.09 11.84
C SER A 64 -4.89 1.49 10.87
N TRP A 65 -5.32 1.04 9.70
CA TRP A 65 -4.42 0.51 8.68
C TRP A 65 -3.46 1.57 8.15
N TYR A 66 -4.00 2.76 7.88
CA TYR A 66 -3.21 3.89 7.41
C TYR A 66 -2.14 4.29 8.42
N GLN A 67 -2.52 4.43 9.70
CA GLN A 67 -1.59 4.76 10.77
C GLN A 67 -0.50 3.72 10.91
N GLN A 68 -0.87 2.44 10.91
CA GLN A 68 0.10 1.35 10.99
C GLN A 68 1.07 1.37 9.79
N ALA A 69 0.57 1.54 8.58
CA ALA A 69 1.40 1.57 7.38
C ALA A 69 2.39 2.76 7.38
N THR A 70 1.92 3.93 7.80
CA THR A 70 2.77 5.14 7.89
C THR A 70 3.81 5.02 9.00
N GLU A 71 3.46 4.50 10.17
CA GLU A 71 4.40 4.22 11.25
C GLU A 71 5.46 3.20 10.82
N SER A 72 5.04 2.10 10.19
CA SER A 72 5.96 1.05 9.71
C SER A 72 6.94 1.58 8.68
N ALA A 73 6.46 2.39 7.71
CA ALA A 73 7.32 2.99 6.71
C ALA A 73 8.32 3.99 7.31
N HIS A 74 7.87 4.80 8.26
CA HIS A 74 8.74 5.73 8.96
C HIS A 74 9.85 4.98 9.73
N ASN A 75 9.48 3.95 10.48
CA ASN A 75 10.43 3.15 11.27
C ASN A 75 11.41 2.37 10.40
N ALA A 76 10.98 1.96 9.21
CA ALA A 76 11.81 1.27 8.23
C ALA A 76 12.65 2.22 7.37
N ASN A 77 12.44 3.53 7.49
CA ASN A 77 13.02 4.55 6.60
C ASN A 77 12.75 4.25 5.12
N SER A 78 11.56 3.74 4.81
CA SER A 78 11.14 3.42 3.44
C SER A 78 10.59 4.66 2.74
N GLU A 79 10.71 4.69 1.41
CA GLU A 79 10.19 5.80 0.58
C GLU A 79 8.66 5.89 0.62
N THR A 80 7.99 4.75 0.76
CA THR A 80 6.54 4.68 0.78
C THR A 80 6.03 3.43 1.51
N TRP A 81 4.73 3.41 1.70
CA TRP A 81 4.00 2.24 2.21
C TRP A 81 3.03 1.70 1.17
N MET A 82 2.66 0.43 1.32
CA MET A 82 1.60 -0.22 0.55
C MET A 82 0.79 -1.14 1.44
N ILE A 83 -0.50 -0.89 1.53
CA ILE A 83 -1.45 -1.79 2.19
C ILE A 83 -1.95 -2.78 1.14
N VAL A 84 -1.79 -4.06 1.40
CA VAL A 84 -2.24 -5.16 0.54
C VAL A 84 -3.42 -5.84 1.21
N HIS A 85 -4.60 -5.70 0.63
CA HIS A 85 -5.84 -6.20 1.19
C HIS A 85 -6.41 -7.35 0.36
N LYS A 86 -6.55 -8.51 0.99
CA LYS A 86 -7.16 -9.70 0.38
C LYS A 86 -8.45 -10.04 1.11
N ARG A 87 -9.58 -9.86 0.43
CA ARG A 87 -10.90 -10.36 0.84
C ARG A 87 -11.14 -11.75 0.24
N ASP A 88 -12.01 -12.52 0.90
CA ASP A 88 -12.36 -13.85 0.41
C ASP A 88 -13.03 -13.77 -0.97
N ARG A 89 -12.59 -14.62 -1.89
CA ARG A 89 -13.13 -14.73 -3.26
C ARG A 89 -13.07 -13.42 -4.08
N ARG A 90 -12.22 -12.46 -3.70
CA ARG A 90 -12.02 -11.19 -4.42
C ARG A 90 -10.55 -11.06 -4.84
N ASP A 91 -10.29 -10.17 -5.80
CA ASP A 91 -8.93 -9.82 -6.18
C ASP A 91 -8.18 -9.18 -5.01
N VAL A 92 -6.86 -9.28 -5.06
CA VAL A 92 -6.00 -8.57 -4.13
C VAL A 92 -5.99 -7.09 -4.52
N MET A 93 -6.41 -6.26 -3.59
CA MET A 93 -6.37 -4.79 -3.73
C MET A 93 -5.15 -4.23 -3.02
N ILE A 94 -4.60 -3.17 -3.56
CA ILE A 94 -3.52 -2.41 -2.93
C ILE A 94 -3.91 -0.96 -2.79
N TYR A 95 -3.38 -0.35 -1.74
CA TYR A 95 -3.54 1.07 -1.43
C TYR A 95 -2.15 1.65 -1.18
N PHE A 96 -1.87 2.81 -1.75
CA PHE A 96 -0.59 3.50 -1.56
C PHE A 96 -0.75 5.01 -1.78
N PRO A 97 0.16 5.84 -1.26
CA PRO A 97 0.05 7.29 -1.41
C PRO A 97 0.07 7.74 -2.86
N GLN A 98 -0.74 8.74 -3.20
CA GLN A 98 -0.75 9.31 -4.55
C GLN A 98 0.62 9.83 -4.98
N ARG A 99 1.42 10.38 -4.06
CA ARG A 99 2.79 10.81 -4.38
C ARG A 99 3.65 9.71 -4.99
N PHE A 100 3.48 8.47 -4.55
CA PHE A 100 4.18 7.32 -5.14
C PHE A 100 3.65 7.00 -6.54
N TYR A 101 2.33 7.07 -6.75
CA TYR A 101 1.74 6.96 -8.09
C TYR A 101 2.30 8.02 -9.05
N ASP A 102 2.39 9.27 -8.61
CA ASP A 102 2.87 10.38 -9.43
C ASP A 102 4.34 10.20 -9.81
N LEU A 103 5.15 9.64 -8.91
CA LEU A 103 6.52 9.26 -9.19
C LEU A 103 6.62 8.16 -10.24
N LEU A 104 5.83 7.09 -10.08
CA LEU A 104 5.75 6.00 -11.04
C LEU A 104 5.27 6.50 -12.40
N LYS A 105 4.25 7.32 -12.45
CA LYS A 105 3.67 7.86 -13.68
C LYS A 105 4.69 8.63 -14.52
N ARG A 106 5.56 9.40 -13.89
CA ARG A 106 6.57 10.20 -14.61
C ARG A 106 7.63 9.35 -15.32
N ASN A 107 7.86 8.15 -14.84
CA ASN A 107 9.01 7.34 -15.22
C ASN A 107 8.65 6.07 -15.96
N THR A 108 7.34 5.75 -16.15
CA THR A 108 6.99 4.41 -16.59
C THR A 108 5.72 4.26 -17.39
N CYS A 109 5.39 3.02 -17.52
CA CYS A 109 4.26 2.35 -18.13
C CYS A 109 2.85 2.84 -17.73
N PHE A 110 2.67 3.58 -16.65
CA PHE A 110 1.42 4.31 -16.40
C PHE A 110 1.17 5.39 -17.45
N GLN A 111 2.19 5.86 -18.14
CA GLN A 111 2.03 6.77 -19.28
C GLN A 111 1.41 6.08 -20.50
N ASN A 112 1.56 4.77 -20.60
CA ASN A 112 1.09 3.95 -21.71
C ASN A 112 -0.22 3.22 -21.42
N SER A 113 -0.92 3.56 -20.36
CA SER A 113 -2.29 3.10 -20.12
C SER A 113 -3.23 3.81 -21.10
N ASP A 114 -3.15 3.42 -22.35
CA ASP A 114 -4.04 3.91 -23.40
C ASP A 114 -5.31 3.07 -23.36
N PRO A 115 -6.46 3.67 -23.03
CA PRO A 115 -7.74 2.96 -23.02
C PRO A 115 -8.11 2.39 -24.39
N TYR A 116 -7.57 2.94 -25.48
CA TYR A 116 -7.86 2.49 -26.84
C TYR A 116 -7.08 1.23 -27.25
N HIS A 117 -6.03 0.87 -26.53
CA HIS A 117 -5.23 -0.31 -26.81
C HIS A 117 -5.47 -1.47 -25.85
N GLY A 118 -6.55 -1.47 -25.11
CA GLY A 118 -6.90 -2.53 -24.17
C GLY A 118 -5.97 -2.66 -22.95
N LYS A 119 -5.09 -1.71 -22.76
CA LYS A 119 -4.16 -1.64 -21.60
C LYS A 119 -4.66 -0.69 -20.52
N TYR A 120 -5.96 -0.60 -20.37
CA TYR A 120 -6.54 0.20 -19.30
C TYR A 120 -6.27 -0.43 -17.94
N LEU A 121 -5.58 0.29 -17.09
CA LEU A 121 -5.33 -0.12 -15.70
C LEU A 121 -6.27 0.68 -14.79
N PRO A 122 -7.39 0.11 -14.40
CA PRO A 122 -8.36 0.81 -13.57
C PRO A 122 -7.78 1.06 -12.18
N PHE A 123 -7.82 2.31 -11.76
CA PHE A 123 -7.47 2.70 -10.40
C PHE A 123 -8.45 3.76 -9.90
N VAL A 124 -8.55 3.87 -8.59
CA VAL A 124 -9.35 4.88 -7.91
C VAL A 124 -8.41 5.76 -7.09
N ARG A 125 -8.55 7.07 -7.23
CA ARG A 125 -7.95 8.04 -6.31
C ARG A 125 -9.02 8.54 -5.37
N PHE A 126 -8.69 8.63 -4.11
CA PHE A 126 -9.59 9.22 -3.12
C PHE A 126 -8.80 10.01 -2.10
N GLN A 127 -9.45 11.04 -1.58
CA GLN A 127 -8.94 11.79 -0.45
C GLN A 127 -9.53 11.20 0.82
N THR A 128 -8.71 11.03 1.81
CA THR A 128 -9.13 10.51 3.12
C THR A 128 -8.67 11.42 4.23
N SER A 129 -9.53 11.60 5.22
CA SER A 129 -9.19 12.26 6.48
C SER A 129 -8.92 11.20 7.52
N ILE A 130 -7.75 11.24 8.11
CA ILE A 130 -7.29 10.27 9.10
C ILE A 130 -7.19 10.96 10.45
N ARG A 131 -7.89 10.44 11.45
CA ARG A 131 -7.73 10.88 12.84
C ARG A 131 -6.48 10.24 13.42
N MET A 132 -5.53 11.07 13.76
CA MET A 132 -4.28 10.61 14.38
C MET A 132 -4.47 10.37 15.89
N LYS A 133 -3.60 9.57 16.48
CA LYS A 133 -3.62 9.27 17.93
C LYS A 133 -3.56 10.52 18.82
N ASN A 134 -2.97 11.60 18.34
CA ASN A 134 -2.91 12.90 19.02
C ASN A 134 -4.13 13.80 18.78
N GLN A 135 -5.22 13.25 18.24
CA GLN A 135 -6.48 13.93 17.90
C GLN A 135 -6.37 14.96 16.76
N THR A 136 -5.24 15.09 16.11
CA THR A 136 -5.15 15.86 14.86
C THR A 136 -5.71 15.07 13.70
N SER A 137 -6.27 15.76 12.71
CA SER A 137 -6.69 15.15 11.45
C SER A 137 -5.64 15.40 10.38
N LEU A 138 -5.27 14.33 9.67
CA LEU A 138 -4.43 14.40 8.48
C LEU A 138 -5.31 14.12 7.27
N VAL A 139 -5.18 14.94 6.24
CA VAL A 139 -5.80 14.70 4.93
C VAL A 139 -4.73 14.19 3.97
N ASP A 140 -4.96 13.05 3.35
CA ASP A 140 -4.03 12.47 2.38
C ASP A 140 -4.80 11.94 1.16
N ASN A 141 -4.08 11.86 0.04
CA ASN A 141 -4.59 11.30 -1.21
C ASN A 141 -4.00 9.90 -1.43
N VAL A 142 -4.88 8.94 -1.64
CA VAL A 142 -4.55 7.52 -1.76
C VAL A 142 -5.01 7.00 -3.11
N VAL A 143 -4.21 6.13 -3.69
CA VAL A 143 -4.56 5.34 -4.88
C VAL A 143 -4.90 3.93 -4.46
N MET A 144 -5.98 3.41 -5.00
CA MET A 144 -6.40 2.01 -4.88
C MET A 144 -6.42 1.36 -6.26
N MET A 145 -5.81 0.20 -6.39
CA MET A 145 -5.86 -0.60 -7.62
C MET A 145 -5.71 -2.09 -7.33
N ARG A 146 -5.88 -2.93 -8.34
CA ARG A 146 -5.59 -4.36 -8.22
C ARG A 146 -4.09 -4.60 -8.21
N TRP A 147 -3.64 -5.53 -7.37
CA TRP A 147 -2.24 -5.98 -7.35
C TRP A 147 -1.77 -6.52 -8.70
N SER A 148 -2.63 -7.27 -9.41
CA SER A 148 -2.33 -7.79 -10.74
C SER A 148 -1.99 -6.68 -11.73
N ASP A 149 -2.76 -5.59 -11.71
CA ASP A 149 -2.55 -4.45 -12.62
C ASP A 149 -1.26 -3.68 -12.25
N PHE A 150 -1.02 -3.51 -10.96
CA PHE A 150 0.22 -2.91 -10.47
C PHE A 150 1.46 -3.67 -10.98
N LYS A 151 1.46 -5.01 -10.88
CA LYS A 151 2.58 -5.83 -11.36
C LYS A 151 2.83 -5.72 -12.86
N VAL A 152 1.78 -5.51 -13.64
CA VAL A 152 1.91 -5.27 -15.09
C VAL A 152 2.53 -3.90 -15.37
N ALA A 153 2.09 -2.90 -14.62
CA ALA A 153 2.53 -1.52 -14.81
C ALA A 153 3.94 -1.25 -14.25
N VAL A 154 4.29 -1.89 -13.15
CA VAL A 154 5.52 -1.63 -12.39
C VAL A 154 6.40 -2.89 -12.40
N SER A 155 7.27 -2.98 -13.39
CA SER A 155 8.26 -4.06 -13.44
C SER A 155 9.40 -3.81 -12.43
N PRO A 156 10.14 -4.84 -12.01
CA PRO A 156 11.33 -4.67 -11.16
C PRO A 156 12.36 -3.70 -11.74
N ASN A 157 12.51 -3.68 -13.06
CA ASN A 157 13.44 -2.78 -13.74
C ASN A 157 13.04 -1.30 -13.62
N VAL A 158 11.74 -1.05 -13.53
CA VAL A 158 11.21 0.29 -13.29
C VAL A 158 11.62 0.79 -11.92
N LEU A 159 11.42 -0.02 -10.89
CA LEU A 159 11.80 0.36 -9.52
C LEU A 159 13.31 0.55 -9.39
N ARG A 160 14.12 -0.27 -10.06
CA ARG A 160 15.58 -0.11 -10.07
C ARG A 160 16.06 1.18 -10.73
N LYS A 161 15.28 1.77 -11.62
CA LYS A 161 15.62 3.03 -12.29
C LYS A 161 15.20 4.26 -11.49
N LEU A 162 14.19 4.10 -10.63
CA LEU A 162 13.62 5.19 -9.86
C LEU A 162 14.37 5.45 -8.56
N PHE A 163 14.98 4.44 -8.01
CA PHE A 163 15.66 4.40 -6.71
C PHE A 163 17.00 3.66 -6.84
#